data_bde2ddcc97758f88c840ed4edda103cb
#
_entry.id   bde2ddcc97758f88c840ed4edda103cb
#
_cell.length_a   1.000
_cell.length_b   1.000
_cell.length_c   1.000
_cell.angle_alpha   90.00
_cell.angle_beta   90.00
_cell.angle_gamma   90.00
#
_symmetry.space_group_name_H-M   'P 1'
#
loop_
_entity.id
_entity.type
_entity.pdbx_description
1 polymer ?
#
loop_
_entity_poly.entity_id
_entity_poly.type
_entity_poly.pdbx_seq_one_letter_code
_entity_poly.pdbx_strand_id
1 'polypeptide(L)'
;MARAKVILVDADVISHFIATDHIYELNEILSPHQLYIVDNVYKEVTYHPSDKVRKNKVDEWLENSKACRISFPKLNRKIMAEFFKLKRDNKLLGDGECACMAMARFGQEVIASSNFRDVAPYCEANDIEYIGVLDILLIAKRKGHWDIDQCNQFIMDAIKVNNARFPVSKIEDYKTEKDLSEF
;
A
#
# COMPACT_ATOMS: atom_id res chain seq x y z
N MET A 1 7.95 -11.81 20.23
CA MET A 1 7.27 -10.65 19.60
C MET A 1 7.89 -10.48 18.22
N ALA A 2 7.07 -10.45 17.17
CA ALA A 2 7.57 -10.16 15.82
C ALA A 2 8.23 -8.77 15.79
N ARG A 3 9.31 -8.62 15.03
CA ARG A 3 10.01 -7.34 14.88
C ARG A 3 9.11 -6.40 14.06
N ALA A 4 8.91 -5.17 14.53
CA ALA A 4 8.17 -4.17 13.76
C ALA A 4 8.86 -3.94 12.40
N LYS A 5 8.10 -4.08 11.33
CA LYS A 5 8.55 -3.85 9.94
C LYS A 5 8.25 -2.42 9.50
N VAL A 6 8.93 -1.96 8.47
CA VAL A 6 8.56 -0.75 7.73
C VAL A 6 7.75 -1.20 6.50
N ILE A 7 6.60 -0.58 6.29
CA ILE A 7 5.72 -0.85 5.15
C ILE A 7 5.65 0.42 4.29
N LEU A 8 6.10 0.32 3.06
CA LEU A 8 5.92 1.36 2.04
C LEU A 8 4.54 1.19 1.42
N VAL A 9 3.66 2.17 1.66
CA VAL A 9 2.27 2.10 1.20
C VAL A 9 2.14 2.81 -0.15
N ASP A 10 1.66 2.08 -1.15
CA ASP A 10 1.47 2.58 -2.51
C ASP A 10 0.15 3.37 -2.67
N ALA A 11 0.08 4.13 -3.74
CA ALA A 11 -1.01 5.07 -4.03
C ALA A 11 -2.38 4.41 -4.14
N ASP A 12 -2.47 3.21 -4.70
CA ASP A 12 -3.73 2.50 -4.88
C ASP A 12 -4.31 2.02 -3.54
N VAL A 13 -3.47 1.51 -2.62
CA VAL A 13 -3.89 1.13 -1.26
C VAL A 13 -4.48 2.34 -0.53
N ILE A 14 -3.73 3.46 -0.49
CA ILE A 14 -4.20 4.71 0.14
C ILE A 14 -5.52 5.15 -0.50
N SER A 15 -5.61 5.08 -1.82
CA SER A 15 -6.80 5.49 -2.58
C SER A 15 -8.03 4.67 -2.23
N HIS A 16 -7.90 3.36 -2.07
CA HIS A 16 -9.01 2.49 -1.68
C HIS A 16 -9.46 2.77 -0.25
N PHE A 17 -8.53 2.91 0.69
CA PHE A 17 -8.86 3.20 2.09
C PHE A 17 -9.47 4.60 2.28
N ILE A 18 -9.05 5.60 1.50
CA ILE A 18 -9.68 6.93 1.51
C ILE A 18 -11.09 6.88 0.92
N ALA A 19 -11.26 6.20 -0.22
CA ALA A 19 -12.55 6.11 -0.92
C ALA A 19 -13.63 5.40 -0.10
N THR A 20 -13.22 4.48 0.76
CA THR A 20 -14.11 3.74 1.67
C THR A 20 -14.21 4.37 3.07
N ASP A 21 -13.53 5.50 3.30
CA ASP A 21 -13.48 6.24 4.57
C ASP A 21 -12.83 5.47 5.75
N HIS A 22 -11.90 4.54 5.43
CA HIS A 22 -11.22 3.68 6.41
C HIS A 22 -9.72 3.98 6.55
N ILE A 23 -9.21 5.12 6.04
CA ILE A 23 -7.77 5.40 6.01
C ILE A 23 -7.13 5.44 7.41
N TYR A 24 -7.87 5.88 8.42
CA TYR A 24 -7.36 5.94 9.80
C TYR A 24 -7.15 4.55 10.41
N GLU A 25 -7.97 3.58 10.04
CA GLU A 25 -7.89 2.21 10.54
C GLU A 25 -6.70 1.43 9.96
N LEU A 26 -6.15 1.86 8.83
CA LEU A 26 -5.00 1.21 8.20
C LEU A 26 -3.80 1.08 9.15
N ASN A 27 -3.52 2.11 9.95
CA ASN A 27 -2.45 2.07 10.94
C ASN A 27 -2.74 1.10 12.09
N GLU A 28 -3.99 1.01 12.52
CA GLU A 28 -4.41 0.10 13.60
C GLU A 28 -4.32 -1.35 13.13
N ILE A 29 -4.84 -1.64 11.93
CA ILE A 29 -4.79 -2.95 11.30
C ILE A 29 -3.35 -3.44 11.16
N LEU A 30 -2.45 -2.58 10.69
CA LEU A 30 -1.06 -2.95 10.45
C LEU A 30 -0.13 -2.70 11.64
N SER A 31 -0.65 -2.28 12.80
CA SER A 31 0.16 -2.18 14.03
C SER A 31 0.75 -3.54 14.41
N PRO A 32 2.01 -3.65 14.88
CA PRO A 32 2.90 -2.56 15.33
C PRO A 32 3.82 -2.00 14.23
N HIS A 33 3.57 -2.28 12.96
CA HIS A 33 4.45 -1.88 11.85
C HIS A 33 4.37 -0.38 11.59
N GLN A 34 5.46 0.18 11.03
CA GLN A 34 5.55 1.59 10.67
C GLN A 34 5.15 1.78 9.22
N LEU A 35 4.15 2.61 8.95
CA LEU A 35 3.71 2.94 7.60
C LEU A 35 4.48 4.16 7.08
N TYR A 36 5.08 4.03 5.90
CA TYR A 36 5.73 5.13 5.20
C TYR A 36 5.10 5.38 3.85
N ILE A 37 4.93 6.67 3.52
CA ILE A 37 4.50 7.16 2.22
C ILE A 37 5.66 7.92 1.60
N VAL A 38 6.16 7.44 0.48
CA VAL A 38 7.22 8.13 -0.27
C VAL A 38 6.66 9.38 -0.95
N ASP A 39 7.45 10.44 -1.07
CA ASP A 39 7.05 11.70 -1.74
C ASP A 39 6.40 11.48 -3.11
N ASN A 40 6.84 10.49 -3.87
CA ASN A 40 6.28 10.13 -5.16
C ASN A 40 4.84 9.66 -5.03
N VAL A 41 4.57 8.76 -4.07
CA VAL A 41 3.22 8.28 -3.75
C VAL A 41 2.34 9.41 -3.24
N TYR A 42 2.85 10.22 -2.31
CA TYR A 42 2.10 11.38 -1.80
C TYR A 42 1.65 12.31 -2.94
N LYS A 43 2.53 12.59 -3.89
CA LYS A 43 2.19 13.40 -5.07
C LYS A 43 1.08 12.76 -5.90
N GLU A 44 1.15 11.44 -6.15
CA GLU A 44 0.14 10.73 -6.93
C GLU A 44 -1.25 10.80 -6.28
N VAL A 45 -1.33 10.56 -4.98
CA VAL A 45 -2.62 10.57 -4.27
C VAL A 45 -3.20 11.97 -4.06
N THR A 46 -2.36 13.03 -4.10
CA THR A 46 -2.79 14.41 -3.82
C THR A 46 -2.76 15.34 -5.03
N TYR A 47 -2.32 14.85 -6.19
CA TYR A 47 -2.01 15.70 -7.37
C TYR A 47 -3.24 16.26 -8.09
N HIS A 48 -4.43 15.72 -7.87
CA HIS A 48 -5.62 16.22 -8.61
C HIS A 48 -6.02 17.60 -8.09
N PRO A 49 -5.84 18.69 -8.89
CA PRO A 49 -6.06 20.07 -8.41
C PRO A 49 -7.48 20.35 -7.94
N SER A 50 -8.45 19.57 -8.44
CA SER A 50 -9.86 19.66 -8.10
C SER A 50 -10.26 18.82 -6.89
N ASP A 51 -9.41 17.89 -6.41
CA ASP A 51 -9.70 16.99 -5.30
C ASP A 51 -9.00 17.43 -4.00
N LYS A 52 -9.37 18.62 -3.53
CA LYS A 52 -8.91 19.14 -2.23
C LYS A 52 -9.34 18.27 -1.06
N VAL A 53 -10.49 17.58 -1.18
CA VAL A 53 -11.02 16.71 -0.13
C VAL A 53 -10.07 15.53 0.09
N ARG A 54 -9.63 14.88 -0.99
CA ARG A 54 -8.68 13.78 -0.92
C ARG A 54 -7.35 14.19 -0.30
N LYS A 55 -6.80 15.31 -0.76
CA LYS A 55 -5.56 15.87 -0.20
C LYS A 55 -5.70 16.12 1.30
N ASN A 56 -6.78 16.77 1.73
CA ASN A 56 -7.01 17.04 3.15
C ASN A 56 -7.08 15.75 3.97
N LYS A 57 -7.79 14.72 3.50
CA LYS A 57 -7.86 13.41 4.18
C LYS A 57 -6.47 12.76 4.34
N VAL A 58 -5.61 12.85 3.31
CA VAL A 58 -4.23 12.34 3.38
C VAL A 58 -3.42 13.12 4.42
N ASP A 59 -3.50 14.45 4.37
CA ASP A 59 -2.75 15.32 5.28
C ASP A 59 -3.21 15.09 6.74
N GLU A 60 -4.52 15.07 6.99
CA GLU A 60 -5.09 14.78 8.30
C GLU A 60 -4.70 13.38 8.83
N TRP A 61 -4.71 12.39 7.95
CA TRP A 61 -4.27 11.04 8.32
C TRP A 61 -2.80 11.03 8.73
N LEU A 62 -1.91 11.70 7.98
CA LEU A 62 -0.49 11.81 8.32
C LEU A 62 -0.26 12.59 9.63
N GLU A 63 -1.05 13.62 9.90
CA GLU A 63 -0.93 14.41 11.12
C GLU A 63 -1.45 13.67 12.36
N ASN A 64 -2.52 12.88 12.21
CA ASN A 64 -3.23 12.26 13.33
C ASN A 64 -2.91 10.76 13.51
N SER A 65 -2.04 10.18 12.69
CA SER A 65 -1.64 8.78 12.79
C SER A 65 -0.13 8.62 12.98
N LYS A 66 0.31 7.37 13.07
CA LYS A 66 1.75 7.04 13.09
C LYS A 66 2.35 6.87 11.68
N ALA A 67 1.56 7.07 10.63
CA ALA A 67 2.08 7.06 9.28
C ALA A 67 2.99 8.27 9.04
N CYS A 68 4.08 8.08 8.29
CA CYS A 68 5.05 9.13 8.04
C CYS A 68 5.26 9.30 6.54
N ARG A 69 5.27 10.54 6.09
CA ARG A 69 5.77 10.89 4.78
C ARG A 69 7.29 10.94 4.80
N ILE A 70 7.93 10.30 3.84
CA ILE A 70 9.39 10.26 3.70
C ILE A 70 9.83 10.73 2.31
N SER A 71 10.99 11.35 2.25
CA SER A 71 11.56 11.77 0.97
C SER A 71 12.19 10.60 0.23
N PHE A 72 11.96 10.55 -1.09
CA PHE A 72 12.67 9.60 -1.94
C PHE A 72 14.18 9.89 -1.92
N PRO A 73 15.05 8.87 -1.68
CA PRO A 73 16.48 9.06 -1.42
C PRO A 73 17.29 9.34 -2.70
N LYS A 74 17.12 10.51 -3.30
CA LYS A 74 17.72 10.93 -4.58
C LYS A 74 19.26 10.87 -4.61
N LEU A 75 19.92 10.93 -3.46
CA LEU A 75 21.37 10.82 -3.37
C LEU A 75 21.88 9.38 -3.33
N ASN A 76 21.00 8.41 -3.11
CA ASN A 76 21.36 6.99 -3.15
C ASN A 76 21.41 6.50 -4.59
N ARG A 77 22.64 6.33 -5.13
CA ARG A 77 22.84 5.94 -6.52
C ARG A 77 22.22 4.59 -6.88
N LYS A 78 22.20 3.62 -5.96
CA LYS A 78 21.61 2.29 -6.21
C LYS A 78 20.10 2.38 -6.36
N ILE A 79 19.44 3.07 -5.44
CA ILE A 79 17.98 3.29 -5.48
C ILE A 79 17.59 4.09 -6.72
N MET A 80 18.34 5.16 -7.05
CA MET A 80 18.09 5.96 -8.24
C MET A 80 18.26 5.16 -9.54
N ALA A 81 19.31 4.34 -9.64
CA ALA A 81 19.53 3.51 -10.83
C ALA A 81 18.39 2.49 -11.00
N GLU A 82 17.92 1.87 -9.91
CA GLU A 82 16.81 0.93 -9.94
C GLU A 82 15.51 1.61 -10.32
N PHE A 83 15.22 2.78 -9.75
CA PHE A 83 14.05 3.59 -10.10
C PHE A 83 13.99 3.87 -11.61
N PHE A 84 15.08 4.36 -12.19
CA PHE A 84 15.11 4.63 -13.63
C PHE A 84 15.06 3.37 -14.49
N LYS A 85 15.65 2.27 -14.01
CA LYS A 85 15.53 0.97 -14.68
C LYS A 85 14.06 0.53 -14.74
N LEU A 86 13.34 0.56 -13.62
CA LEU A 86 11.94 0.21 -13.57
C LEU A 86 11.08 1.06 -14.51
N LYS A 87 11.28 2.38 -14.51
CA LYS A 87 10.60 3.31 -15.43
C LYS A 87 10.88 3.04 -16.90
N ARG A 88 12.10 2.63 -17.24
CA ARG A 88 12.48 2.29 -18.61
C ARG A 88 11.88 0.96 -19.05
N ASP A 89 11.94 -0.05 -18.18
CA ASP A 89 11.59 -1.42 -18.49
C ASP A 89 10.06 -1.63 -18.50
N ASN A 90 9.31 -0.87 -17.69
CA ASN A 90 7.84 -0.86 -17.70
C ASN A 90 7.29 0.56 -17.59
N LYS A 91 6.92 1.13 -18.74
CA LYS A 91 6.38 2.49 -18.85
C LYS A 91 4.99 2.68 -18.22
N LEU A 92 4.31 1.59 -17.87
CA LEU A 92 2.98 1.63 -17.24
C LEU A 92 3.07 1.81 -15.73
N LEU A 93 4.24 1.54 -15.11
CA LEU A 93 4.44 1.75 -13.69
C LEU A 93 4.40 3.25 -13.34
N GLY A 94 3.66 3.58 -12.28
CA GLY A 94 3.66 4.90 -11.67
C GLY A 94 5.01 5.25 -11.02
N ASP A 95 5.21 6.53 -10.76
CA ASP A 95 6.42 6.99 -10.05
C ASP A 95 6.43 6.52 -8.60
N GLY A 96 5.24 6.42 -7.97
CA GLY A 96 5.06 5.90 -6.62
C GLY A 96 5.46 4.44 -6.52
N GLU A 97 4.92 3.58 -7.41
CA GLU A 97 5.25 2.16 -7.47
C GLU A 97 6.76 1.95 -7.67
N CYS A 98 7.36 2.64 -8.66
CA CYS A 98 8.79 2.55 -8.92
C CYS A 98 9.62 2.99 -7.71
N ALA A 99 9.19 4.02 -7.00
CA ALA A 99 9.89 4.50 -5.80
C ALA A 99 9.81 3.47 -4.66
N CYS A 100 8.63 2.90 -4.38
CA CYS A 100 8.46 1.85 -3.39
C CYS A 100 9.31 0.61 -3.74
N MET A 101 9.24 0.12 -4.98
CA MET A 101 10.00 -1.03 -5.45
C MET A 101 11.52 -0.81 -5.35
N ALA A 102 12.01 0.35 -5.80
CA ALA A 102 13.42 0.67 -5.75
C ALA A 102 13.95 0.81 -4.31
N MET A 103 13.16 1.37 -3.40
CA MET A 103 13.55 1.49 -1.99
C MET A 103 13.56 0.13 -1.31
N ALA A 104 12.48 -0.64 -1.41
CA ALA A 104 12.35 -1.93 -0.76
C ALA A 104 13.44 -2.93 -1.17
N ARG A 105 13.91 -2.86 -2.42
CA ARG A 105 15.02 -3.71 -2.90
C ARG A 105 16.31 -3.56 -2.09
N PHE A 106 16.59 -2.39 -1.54
CA PHE A 106 17.85 -2.10 -0.84
C PHE A 106 17.67 -1.86 0.66
N GLY A 107 16.43 -1.66 1.12
CA GLY A 107 16.14 -1.33 2.51
C GLY A 107 15.44 -2.43 3.30
N GLN A 108 14.98 -3.50 2.64
CA GLN A 108 14.20 -4.60 3.26
C GLN A 108 12.83 -4.18 3.81
N GLU A 109 12.25 -3.11 3.27
CA GLU A 109 10.89 -2.72 3.59
C GLU A 109 9.88 -3.65 2.90
N VAL A 110 8.69 -3.77 3.51
CA VAL A 110 7.52 -4.43 2.90
C VAL A 110 6.84 -3.46 1.95
N ILE A 111 6.31 -3.93 0.84
CA ILE A 111 5.48 -3.11 -0.06
C ILE A 111 4.00 -3.45 0.16
N ALA A 112 3.17 -2.45 0.43
CA ALA A 112 1.71 -2.57 0.37
C ALA A 112 1.21 -1.98 -0.96
N SER A 113 0.77 -2.82 -1.90
CA SER A 113 0.27 -2.42 -3.22
C SER A 113 -0.81 -3.38 -3.70
N SER A 114 -1.78 -2.90 -4.49
CA SER A 114 -2.81 -3.72 -5.15
C SER A 114 -2.43 -4.12 -6.57
N ASN A 115 -1.35 -3.59 -7.13
CA ASN A 115 -0.88 -3.93 -8.47
C ASN A 115 -0.05 -5.21 -8.48
N PHE A 116 -0.69 -6.35 -8.20
CA PHE A 116 0.02 -7.63 -8.18
C PHE A 116 0.63 -8.03 -9.51
N ARG A 117 0.07 -7.57 -10.64
CA ARG A 117 0.59 -7.94 -11.96
C ARG A 117 2.02 -7.48 -12.17
N ASP A 118 2.36 -6.29 -11.69
CA ASP A 118 3.66 -5.69 -11.92
C ASP A 118 4.57 -5.76 -10.67
N VAL A 119 3.98 -5.62 -9.47
CA VAL A 119 4.72 -5.60 -8.20
C VAL A 119 5.11 -7.01 -7.74
N ALA A 120 4.20 -7.99 -7.79
CA ALA A 120 4.47 -9.32 -7.27
C ALA A 120 5.68 -10.02 -7.93
N PRO A 121 5.79 -10.09 -9.28
CA PRO A 121 6.95 -10.73 -9.90
C PRO A 121 8.27 -10.06 -9.56
N TYR A 122 8.27 -8.74 -9.40
CA TYR A 122 9.47 -8.01 -8.99
C TYR A 122 9.85 -8.31 -7.54
N CYS A 123 8.88 -8.34 -6.63
CA CYS A 123 9.10 -8.64 -5.23
C CYS A 123 9.65 -10.07 -5.06
N GLU A 124 9.05 -11.04 -5.74
CA GLU A 124 9.50 -12.43 -5.73
C GLU A 124 10.92 -12.59 -6.27
N ALA A 125 11.25 -11.91 -7.38
CA ALA A 125 12.58 -11.96 -7.98
C ALA A 125 13.68 -11.29 -7.13
N ASN A 126 13.31 -10.45 -6.18
CA ASN A 126 14.26 -9.68 -5.35
C ASN A 126 14.13 -9.99 -3.84
N ASP A 127 13.38 -11.04 -3.47
CA ASP A 127 13.13 -11.45 -2.08
C ASP A 127 12.57 -10.31 -1.21
N ILE A 128 11.61 -9.56 -1.78
CA ILE A 128 10.91 -8.46 -1.13
C ILE A 128 9.54 -8.95 -0.65
N GLU A 129 9.24 -8.74 0.60
CA GLU A 129 7.92 -9.04 1.16
C GLU A 129 6.89 -8.02 0.67
N TYR A 130 5.70 -8.49 0.30
CA TYR A 130 4.62 -7.61 -0.16
C TYR A 130 3.24 -8.10 0.28
N ILE A 131 2.34 -7.16 0.52
CA ILE A 131 0.94 -7.39 0.88
C ILE A 131 0.01 -6.55 0.01
N GLY A 132 -1.17 -7.06 -0.26
CA GLY A 132 -2.22 -6.33 -0.97
C GLY A 132 -3.38 -5.92 -0.09
N VAL A 133 -4.35 -5.21 -0.66
CA VAL A 133 -5.55 -4.80 0.08
C VAL A 133 -6.28 -6.00 0.67
N LEU A 134 -6.47 -7.08 -0.08
CA LEU A 134 -7.16 -8.27 0.43
C LEU A 134 -6.36 -8.97 1.55
N ASP A 135 -5.02 -8.95 1.49
CA ASP A 135 -4.18 -9.42 2.60
C ASP A 135 -4.40 -8.56 3.85
N ILE A 136 -4.47 -7.23 3.69
CA ILE A 136 -4.76 -6.28 4.78
C ILE A 136 -6.13 -6.55 5.40
N LEU A 137 -7.16 -6.85 4.59
CA LEU A 137 -8.48 -7.22 5.10
C LEU A 137 -8.45 -8.55 5.89
N LEU A 138 -7.66 -9.55 5.44
CA LEU A 138 -7.46 -10.79 6.20
C LEU A 138 -6.74 -10.52 7.53
N ILE A 139 -5.76 -9.61 7.56
CA ILE A 139 -5.07 -9.18 8.78
C ILE A 139 -6.08 -8.50 9.73
N ALA A 140 -6.89 -7.58 9.23
CA ALA A 140 -7.93 -6.90 10.00
C ALA A 140 -8.90 -7.88 10.66
N LYS A 141 -9.39 -8.86 9.87
CA LYS A 141 -10.26 -9.92 10.36
C LYS A 141 -9.58 -10.78 11.43
N ARG A 142 -8.35 -11.24 11.19
CA ARG A 142 -7.62 -12.08 12.12
C ARG A 142 -7.36 -11.39 13.46
N LYS A 143 -7.06 -10.10 13.44
CA LYS A 143 -6.83 -9.29 14.64
C LYS A 143 -8.14 -8.87 15.34
N GLY A 144 -9.29 -9.14 14.74
CA GLY A 144 -10.59 -8.75 15.28
C GLY A 144 -10.91 -7.25 15.16
N HIS A 145 -10.19 -6.53 14.29
CA HIS A 145 -10.55 -5.15 13.95
C HIS A 145 -11.82 -5.10 13.12
N TRP A 146 -11.96 -6.02 12.17
CA TRP A 146 -13.10 -6.13 11.28
C TRP A 146 -13.65 -7.56 11.26
N ASP A 147 -14.97 -7.68 11.10
CA ASP A 147 -15.64 -8.93 10.79
C ASP A 147 -15.72 -9.18 9.27
N ILE A 148 -16.33 -10.29 8.87
CA ILE A 148 -16.49 -10.68 7.46
C ILE A 148 -17.35 -9.66 6.71
N ASP A 149 -18.42 -9.17 7.33
CA ASP A 149 -19.35 -8.25 6.69
C ASP A 149 -18.69 -6.89 6.44
N GLN A 150 -17.89 -6.41 7.37
CA GLN A 150 -17.08 -5.18 7.20
C GLN A 150 -16.05 -5.32 6.09
N CYS A 151 -15.33 -6.46 6.01
CA CYS A 151 -14.41 -6.73 4.91
C CYS A 151 -15.12 -6.75 3.56
N ASN A 152 -16.28 -7.39 3.47
CA ASN A 152 -17.08 -7.47 2.25
C ASN A 152 -17.67 -6.11 1.87
N GLN A 153 -18.10 -5.31 2.85
CA GLN A 153 -18.55 -3.95 2.61
C GLN A 153 -17.42 -3.09 2.02
N PHE A 154 -16.21 -3.17 2.59
CA PHE A 154 -15.04 -2.48 2.05
C PHE A 154 -14.77 -2.87 0.59
N ILE A 155 -14.81 -4.17 0.25
CA ILE A 155 -14.60 -4.63 -1.13
C ILE A 155 -15.64 -4.02 -2.08
N MET A 156 -16.93 -4.07 -1.70
CA MET A 156 -18.01 -3.50 -2.51
C MET A 156 -17.85 -1.99 -2.70
N ASP A 157 -17.54 -1.26 -1.64
CA ASP A 157 -17.39 0.20 -1.70
C ASP A 157 -16.15 0.61 -2.51
N ALA A 158 -15.02 -0.09 -2.34
CA ALA A 158 -13.82 0.15 -3.13
C ALA A 158 -14.06 -0.09 -4.64
N ILE A 159 -14.82 -1.13 -5.01
CA ILE A 159 -15.21 -1.39 -6.40
C ILE A 159 -16.13 -0.27 -6.91
N LYS A 160 -17.14 0.10 -6.14
CA LYS A 160 -18.17 1.07 -6.56
C LYS A 160 -17.63 2.50 -6.64
N VAL A 161 -16.83 2.93 -5.66
CA VAL A 161 -16.41 4.32 -5.50
C VAL A 161 -15.06 4.59 -6.17
N ASN A 162 -14.15 3.62 -6.12
CA ASN A 162 -12.76 3.78 -6.61
C ASN A 162 -12.41 2.87 -7.77
N ASN A 163 -13.38 2.21 -8.39
CA ASN A 163 -13.19 1.27 -9.51
C ASN A 163 -12.12 0.20 -9.22
N ALA A 164 -12.01 -0.24 -7.96
CA ALA A 164 -11.06 -1.28 -7.57
C ALA A 164 -11.31 -2.57 -8.36
N ARG A 165 -10.23 -3.27 -8.72
CA ARG A 165 -10.30 -4.56 -9.41
C ARG A 165 -9.70 -5.62 -8.52
N PHE A 166 -10.55 -6.29 -7.76
CA PHE A 166 -10.15 -7.43 -6.93
C PHE A 166 -10.42 -8.75 -7.65
N PRO A 167 -9.62 -9.80 -7.40
CA PRO A 167 -9.85 -11.13 -7.98
C PRO A 167 -11.09 -11.82 -7.42
N VAL A 168 -11.63 -11.33 -6.31
CA VAL A 168 -12.82 -11.86 -5.64
C VAL A 168 -13.77 -10.74 -5.25
N SER A 169 -15.05 -11.06 -5.10
CA SER A 169 -16.08 -10.13 -4.62
C SER A 169 -16.39 -10.27 -3.13
N LYS A 170 -15.88 -11.32 -2.49
CA LYS A 170 -16.04 -11.59 -1.06
C LYS A 170 -14.72 -12.06 -0.46
N ILE A 171 -14.44 -11.63 0.77
CA ILE A 171 -13.18 -11.98 1.45
C ILE A 171 -13.06 -13.47 1.75
N GLU A 172 -14.17 -14.19 1.90
CA GLU A 172 -14.19 -15.63 2.16
C GLU A 172 -13.66 -16.45 0.96
N ASP A 173 -13.77 -15.89 -0.25
CA ASP A 173 -13.28 -16.51 -1.48
C ASP A 173 -11.79 -16.23 -1.72
N TYR A 174 -11.20 -15.27 -1.00
CA TYR A 174 -9.79 -14.93 -1.13
C TYR A 174 -8.91 -15.89 -0.35
N LYS A 175 -7.92 -16.43 -1.05
CA LYS A 175 -6.87 -17.28 -0.47
C LYS A 175 -5.50 -16.70 -0.81
N THR A 176 -4.61 -16.74 0.15
CA THR A 176 -3.21 -16.34 -0.02
C THR A 176 -2.29 -17.43 0.51
N GLU A 177 -1.16 -17.63 -0.16
CA GLU A 177 -0.09 -18.51 0.30
C GLU A 177 0.93 -17.76 1.17
N LYS A 178 0.76 -16.44 1.33
CA LYS A 178 1.64 -15.60 2.15
C LYS A 178 1.43 -15.89 3.62
N ASP A 179 2.52 -15.92 4.36
CA ASP A 179 2.45 -15.93 5.83
C ASP A 179 2.14 -14.53 6.35
N LEU A 180 0.89 -14.30 6.71
CA LEU A 180 0.44 -13.04 7.28
C LEU A 180 0.54 -13.00 8.82
N SER A 181 1.10 -14.02 9.47
CA SER A 181 1.11 -14.15 10.94
C SER A 181 1.91 -13.05 11.64
N GLU A 182 2.86 -12.47 10.96
CA GLU A 182 3.71 -11.40 11.49
C GLU A 182 3.13 -9.99 11.37
N PHE A 183 2.01 -9.83 10.64
CA PHE A 183 1.35 -8.53 10.45
C PHE A 183 0.27 -8.21 11.47
#